data_9bcdfc7e33bab02ba8d69f31280bd9df
#
_entry.id   9bcdfc7e33bab02ba8d69f31280bd9df
#
_cell.length_a   1.000
_cell.length_b   1.000
_cell.length_c   1.000
_cell.angle_alpha   90.00
_cell.angle_beta   90.00
_cell.angle_gamma   90.00
#
_symmetry.space_group_name_H-M   'P 1'
#
loop_
_entity.id
_entity.type
_entity.pdbx_description
1 polymer ?
#
loop_
_entity_poly.entity_id
_entity_poly.type
_entity_poly.pdbx_seq_one_letter_code
_entity_poly.pdbx_strand_id
1 'polypeptide(L)'
;MRRLFAPFLALASFFGAGAVSADTLAITHIVVIDATGAPPQPDMTVIVRDGRIAELGTSATVHAPADAKAVDGSGKYLIPGLWDMHVHTVFGDWLPRDEKVVLPLFVANGITGVRDMGGDLDVLKEWRASIAARRLLGPRMYIAGPMLDGPVPRFPSSAPVANAADGRRVVDDLKARGVDFIKIQSLIPRDGYFAAADEAKKLGIVFVGHVPDAVRASEASNAGQKSIEHFTGIFEGCTAIEDDLIKGPKGLGLNVKNYDPTRAKALIALMAKNQTWQVPTLVWERGQWLVDDIDLSHDPLTKYAPSSWKDHTWPMFVSDIKKDMDTDPLPVRK
;
A
#
# COMPACT_ATOMS: atom_id res chain seq x y z
N MET A 1 80.71 -20.30 2.75
CA MET A 1 79.26 -20.43 2.66
C MET A 1 78.64 -19.10 2.37
N ARG A 2 78.36 -18.78 1.09
CA ARG A 2 77.73 -17.53 0.63
C ARG A 2 76.24 -17.82 0.49
N ARG A 3 75.37 -17.12 1.26
CA ARG A 3 73.94 -17.14 1.11
C ARG A 3 73.53 -16.08 0.08
N LEU A 4 72.93 -16.53 -1.03
CA LEU A 4 72.30 -15.73 -2.04
C LEU A 4 70.90 -15.29 -1.54
N PHE A 5 70.66 -13.97 -1.41
CA PHE A 5 69.34 -13.41 -1.25
C PHE A 5 68.73 -13.13 -2.62
N ALA A 6 67.58 -13.74 -2.96
CA ALA A 6 66.77 -13.40 -4.12
C ALA A 6 65.75 -12.33 -3.73
N PRO A 7 65.58 -11.29 -4.53
CA PRO A 7 64.53 -10.27 -4.25
C PRO A 7 63.16 -10.81 -4.71
N PHE A 8 62.17 -10.83 -3.81
CA PHE A 8 60.80 -11.05 -4.13
C PHE A 8 60.22 -9.78 -4.78
N LEU A 9 59.89 -9.89 -6.06
CA LEU A 9 59.19 -8.81 -6.80
C LEU A 9 57.69 -8.93 -6.48
N ALA A 10 57.14 -8.06 -5.61
CA ALA A 10 55.73 -7.95 -5.35
C ALA A 10 55.03 -7.26 -6.53
N LEU A 11 54.26 -8.04 -7.30
CA LEU A 11 53.39 -7.55 -8.35
C LEU A 11 52.14 -6.95 -7.70
N ALA A 12 52.10 -5.63 -7.55
CA ALA A 12 50.91 -4.90 -7.10
C ALA A 12 49.89 -4.89 -8.25
N SER A 13 48.88 -5.75 -8.17
CA SER A 13 47.72 -5.72 -9.07
C SER A 13 46.87 -4.51 -8.71
N PHE A 14 46.97 -3.45 -9.47
CA PHE A 14 46.01 -2.35 -9.45
C PHE A 14 44.67 -2.87 -9.99
N PHE A 15 43.76 -3.29 -9.11
CA PHE A 15 42.37 -3.36 -9.46
C PHE A 15 41.86 -1.94 -9.66
N GLY A 16 41.80 -1.50 -10.91
CA GLY A 16 41.08 -0.32 -11.29
C GLY A 16 39.60 -0.52 -10.92
N ALA A 17 39.17 0.10 -9.82
CA ALA A 17 37.75 0.28 -9.58
C ALA A 17 37.24 1.15 -10.74
N GLY A 18 36.60 0.50 -11.72
CA GLY A 18 35.85 1.20 -12.74
C GLY A 18 34.85 2.09 -12.03
N ALA A 19 35.01 3.41 -12.13
CA ALA A 19 34.03 4.36 -11.66
C ALA A 19 32.71 3.99 -12.36
N VAL A 20 31.75 3.46 -11.60
CA VAL A 20 30.37 3.37 -12.05
C VAL A 20 29.98 4.81 -12.29
N SER A 21 29.82 5.20 -13.57
CA SER A 21 29.33 6.53 -13.93
C SER A 21 28.01 6.73 -13.17
N ALA A 22 28.01 7.68 -12.26
CA ALA A 22 26.80 8.04 -11.51
C ALA A 22 25.75 8.48 -12.54
N ASP A 23 24.63 7.74 -12.63
CA ASP A 23 23.53 8.07 -13.54
C ASP A 23 22.93 9.41 -13.11
N THR A 24 23.41 10.49 -13.73
CA THR A 24 22.93 11.85 -13.48
C THR A 24 21.81 12.18 -14.45
N LEU A 25 20.64 12.51 -13.90
CA LEU A 25 19.48 13.02 -14.64
C LEU A 25 19.28 14.50 -14.31
N ALA A 26 19.14 15.34 -15.32
CA ALA A 26 18.76 16.74 -15.17
C ALA A 26 17.38 16.95 -15.80
N ILE A 27 16.41 17.44 -15.02
CA ILE A 27 15.11 17.87 -15.51
C ILE A 27 15.09 19.38 -15.48
N THR A 28 15.02 20.01 -16.66
CA THR A 28 15.16 21.47 -16.81
C THR A 28 13.83 22.13 -17.19
N HIS A 29 13.68 23.41 -16.89
CA HIS A 29 12.53 24.24 -17.28
C HIS A 29 11.18 23.67 -16.85
N ILE A 30 11.13 22.98 -15.68
CA ILE A 30 9.94 22.33 -15.16
C ILE A 30 9.25 23.18 -14.11
N VAL A 31 7.92 23.07 -14.01
CA VAL A 31 7.17 23.59 -12.85
C VAL A 31 7.20 22.55 -11.73
N VAL A 32 7.76 22.89 -10.58
CA VAL A 32 7.81 21.99 -9.41
C VAL A 32 6.64 22.25 -8.47
N ILE A 33 5.92 21.19 -8.11
CA ILE A 33 4.89 21.16 -7.06
C ILE A 33 5.37 20.17 -6.00
N ASP A 34 5.85 20.67 -4.88
CA ASP A 34 6.52 19.86 -3.85
C ASP A 34 5.59 19.20 -2.83
N ALA A 35 4.27 19.40 -2.99
CA ALA A 35 3.22 18.90 -2.09
C ALA A 35 3.30 19.42 -0.64
N THR A 36 4.01 20.50 -0.38
CA THR A 36 4.04 21.16 0.95
C THR A 36 2.87 22.11 1.20
N GLY A 37 2.08 22.39 0.15
CA GLY A 37 1.03 23.42 0.14
C GLY A 37 1.55 24.79 -0.32
N ALA A 38 2.82 24.92 -0.61
CA ALA A 38 3.39 26.12 -1.22
C ALA A 38 2.94 26.28 -2.69
N PRO A 39 2.95 27.51 -3.24
CA PRO A 39 2.64 27.73 -4.65
C PRO A 39 3.59 26.95 -5.58
N PRO A 40 3.12 26.54 -6.77
CA PRO A 40 3.99 25.94 -7.78
C PRO A 40 5.20 26.82 -8.10
N GLN A 41 6.37 26.21 -8.22
CA GLN A 41 7.64 26.89 -8.49
C GLN A 41 7.93 26.77 -9.99
N PRO A 42 7.81 27.85 -10.78
CA PRO A 42 8.03 27.82 -12.24
C PRO A 42 9.50 27.83 -12.60
N ASP A 43 9.81 27.33 -13.80
CA ASP A 43 11.13 27.34 -14.44
C ASP A 43 12.26 26.84 -13.54
N MET A 44 12.06 25.65 -12.98
CA MET A 44 13.02 24.98 -12.10
C MET A 44 13.88 23.97 -12.85
N THR A 45 15.09 23.75 -12.34
CA THR A 45 15.96 22.63 -12.73
C THR A 45 16.17 21.71 -11.52
N VAL A 46 16.02 20.41 -11.75
CA VAL A 46 16.21 19.36 -10.74
C VAL A 46 17.31 18.42 -11.21
N ILE A 47 18.37 18.29 -10.43
CA ILE A 47 19.46 17.35 -10.68
C ILE A 47 19.28 16.14 -9.76
N VAL A 48 19.22 14.95 -10.37
CA VAL A 48 19.16 13.68 -9.65
C VAL A 48 20.47 12.92 -9.88
N ARG A 49 21.14 12.52 -8.80
CA ARG A 49 22.34 11.67 -8.82
C ARG A 49 22.10 10.44 -7.93
N ASP A 50 22.44 9.29 -8.43
CA ASP A 50 22.28 8.03 -7.70
C ASP A 50 20.89 7.82 -7.11
N GLY A 51 19.84 8.25 -7.84
CA GLY A 51 18.45 8.14 -7.42
C GLY A 51 18.02 9.10 -6.30
N ARG A 52 18.81 10.17 -6.04
CA ARG A 52 18.49 11.21 -5.07
C ARG A 52 18.50 12.58 -5.70
N ILE A 53 17.61 13.46 -5.28
CA ILE A 53 17.67 14.90 -5.66
C ILE A 53 18.93 15.47 -5.00
N ALA A 54 19.89 15.81 -5.86
CA ALA A 54 21.17 16.39 -5.45
C ALA A 54 21.10 17.92 -5.43
N GLU A 55 20.33 18.52 -6.36
CA GLU A 55 20.18 19.95 -6.48
C GLU A 55 18.80 20.32 -7.02
N LEU A 56 18.24 21.41 -6.54
CA LEU A 56 16.97 21.98 -6.98
C LEU A 56 17.07 23.51 -6.88
N GLY A 57 16.76 24.19 -7.97
CA GLY A 57 16.76 25.65 -8.04
C GLY A 57 16.19 26.15 -9.35
N THR A 58 16.17 27.49 -9.53
CA THR A 58 15.71 28.08 -10.79
C THR A 58 16.63 27.70 -11.94
N SER A 59 16.10 27.55 -13.15
CA SER A 59 16.91 27.21 -14.35
C SER A 59 17.94 28.29 -14.70
N ALA A 60 17.78 29.49 -14.16
CA ALA A 60 18.79 30.54 -14.27
C ALA A 60 20.05 30.31 -13.41
N THR A 61 19.92 29.50 -12.33
CA THR A 61 21.00 29.30 -11.35
C THR A 61 21.51 27.87 -11.30
N VAL A 62 20.67 26.89 -11.57
CA VAL A 62 21.01 25.45 -11.59
C VAL A 62 21.12 24.99 -13.04
N HIS A 63 22.29 24.54 -13.46
CA HIS A 63 22.55 24.10 -14.82
C HIS A 63 22.76 22.58 -14.90
N ALA A 64 22.22 21.96 -15.96
CA ALA A 64 22.46 20.55 -16.22
C ALA A 64 23.96 20.28 -16.40
N PRO A 65 24.56 19.33 -15.64
CA PRO A 65 25.92 18.86 -15.90
C PRO A 65 26.08 18.34 -17.34
N ALA A 66 27.23 18.52 -17.93
CA ALA A 66 27.47 18.14 -19.33
C ALA A 66 27.32 16.61 -19.58
N ASP A 67 27.55 15.81 -18.56
CA ASP A 67 27.43 14.34 -18.58
C ASP A 67 26.05 13.84 -18.14
N ALA A 68 25.11 14.74 -17.77
CA ALA A 68 23.78 14.38 -17.36
C ALA A 68 22.89 14.02 -18.54
N LYS A 69 22.03 13.02 -18.35
CA LYS A 69 20.87 12.81 -19.22
C LYS A 69 19.88 13.95 -19.00
N ALA A 70 19.78 14.86 -19.95
CA ALA A 70 18.86 15.98 -19.85
C ALA A 70 17.46 15.62 -20.33
N VAL A 71 16.45 16.09 -19.59
CA VAL A 71 15.03 16.04 -19.95
C VAL A 71 14.47 17.45 -19.92
N ASP A 72 14.00 17.94 -21.06
CA ASP A 72 13.27 19.21 -21.12
C ASP A 72 11.86 19.03 -20.51
N GLY A 73 11.61 19.77 -19.42
CA GLY A 73 10.37 19.82 -18.69
C GLY A 73 9.45 20.98 -19.06
N SER A 74 9.77 21.73 -20.13
CA SER A 74 8.97 22.87 -20.57
C SER A 74 7.49 22.50 -20.74
N GLY A 75 6.60 23.26 -20.12
CA GLY A 75 5.14 23.00 -20.13
C GLY A 75 4.68 21.80 -19.32
N LYS A 76 5.57 21.19 -18.51
CA LYS A 76 5.24 20.03 -17.66
C LYS A 76 5.38 20.39 -16.18
N TYR A 77 4.85 19.48 -15.34
CA TYR A 77 4.88 19.57 -13.89
C TYR A 77 5.65 18.40 -13.30
N LEU A 78 6.48 18.67 -12.31
CA LEU A 78 7.14 17.66 -11.49
C LEU A 78 6.47 17.62 -10.12
N ILE A 79 5.99 16.46 -9.75
CA ILE A 79 5.38 16.19 -8.45
C ILE A 79 6.13 15.05 -7.75
N PRO A 80 6.03 14.90 -6.41
CA PRO A 80 6.45 13.68 -5.75
C PRO A 80 5.77 12.46 -6.37
N GLY A 81 6.49 11.33 -6.46
CA GLY A 81 5.91 10.10 -6.96
C GLY A 81 4.69 9.68 -6.14
N LEU A 82 3.63 9.23 -6.82
CA LEU A 82 2.40 8.81 -6.18
C LEU A 82 2.60 7.55 -5.35
N TRP A 83 1.81 7.41 -4.28
CA TRP A 83 1.74 6.23 -3.44
C TRP A 83 0.35 5.62 -3.50
N ASP A 84 0.30 4.31 -3.78
CA ASP A 84 -0.92 3.56 -3.56
C ASP A 84 -0.89 2.94 -2.16
N MET A 85 -1.83 3.37 -1.32
CA MET A 85 -1.84 3.02 0.10
C MET A 85 -2.56 1.70 0.39
N HIS A 86 -3.15 1.05 -0.62
CA HIS A 86 -3.80 -0.24 -0.45
C HIS A 86 -3.75 -1.08 -1.71
N VAL A 87 -2.79 -1.99 -1.76
CA VAL A 87 -2.68 -2.96 -2.84
C VAL A 87 -2.50 -4.37 -2.28
N HIS A 88 -2.79 -5.37 -3.11
CA HIS A 88 -2.38 -6.76 -2.97
C HIS A 88 -1.70 -7.15 -4.28
N THR A 89 -0.40 -7.40 -4.26
CA THR A 89 0.38 -7.66 -5.48
C THR A 89 0.57 -9.14 -5.77
N VAL A 90 0.52 -9.97 -4.73
CA VAL A 90 0.47 -11.43 -4.81
C VAL A 90 -0.41 -11.94 -3.67
N PHE A 91 -1.53 -12.60 -4.00
CA PHE A 91 -2.56 -12.92 -3.02
C PHE A 91 -3.27 -14.25 -3.33
N GLY A 92 -2.53 -15.34 -3.15
CA GLY A 92 -3.02 -16.69 -3.42
C GLY A 92 -3.57 -16.84 -4.84
N ASP A 93 -4.68 -17.54 -4.96
CA ASP A 93 -5.32 -17.82 -6.26
C ASP A 93 -6.00 -16.57 -6.87
N TRP A 94 -6.26 -15.54 -6.07
CA TRP A 94 -6.86 -14.29 -6.55
C TRP A 94 -5.89 -13.48 -7.40
N LEU A 95 -4.65 -13.36 -6.94
CA LEU A 95 -3.59 -12.64 -7.61
C LEU A 95 -2.34 -13.54 -7.59
N PRO A 96 -2.22 -14.45 -8.52
CA PRO A 96 -1.06 -15.31 -8.64
C PRO A 96 0.19 -14.49 -8.94
N ARG A 97 1.33 -15.08 -8.70
CA ARG A 97 2.62 -14.44 -8.93
C ARG A 97 2.79 -14.03 -10.41
N ASP A 98 2.78 -12.72 -10.66
CA ASP A 98 2.96 -12.12 -12.00
C ASP A 98 3.68 -10.76 -11.92
N GLU A 99 4.86 -10.77 -11.31
CA GLU A 99 5.64 -9.57 -11.05
C GLU A 99 6.04 -8.79 -12.30
N LYS A 100 6.16 -9.47 -13.43
CA LYS A 100 6.59 -8.85 -14.70
C LYS A 100 5.48 -8.02 -15.35
N VAL A 101 4.24 -8.21 -14.95
CA VAL A 101 3.09 -7.45 -15.43
C VAL A 101 2.62 -6.46 -14.37
N VAL A 102 2.33 -6.93 -13.16
CA VAL A 102 1.69 -6.12 -12.12
C VAL A 102 2.58 -4.96 -11.65
N LEU A 103 3.86 -5.23 -11.36
CA LEU A 103 4.74 -4.21 -10.79
C LEU A 103 5.07 -3.07 -11.75
N PRO A 104 5.39 -3.32 -13.05
CA PRO A 104 5.59 -2.23 -14.02
C PRO A 104 4.34 -1.36 -14.25
N LEU A 105 3.13 -1.90 -14.11
CA LEU A 105 1.89 -1.12 -14.27
C LEU A 105 1.78 0.00 -13.25
N PHE A 106 2.20 -0.21 -12.00
CA PHE A 106 2.26 0.86 -11.01
C PHE A 106 3.16 1.99 -11.48
N VAL A 107 4.38 1.67 -11.88
CA VAL A 107 5.38 2.66 -12.33
C VAL A 107 4.90 3.40 -13.58
N ALA A 108 4.28 2.70 -14.54
CA ALA A 108 3.73 3.29 -15.75
C ALA A 108 2.62 4.31 -15.46
N ASN A 109 1.93 4.17 -14.33
CA ASN A 109 0.90 5.11 -13.85
C ASN A 109 1.44 6.15 -12.84
N GLY A 110 2.76 6.28 -12.70
CA GLY A 110 3.38 7.26 -11.79
C GLY A 110 3.34 6.86 -10.31
N ILE A 111 2.93 5.63 -10.00
CA ILE A 111 2.93 5.08 -8.64
C ILE A 111 4.32 4.54 -8.35
N THR A 112 5.08 5.26 -7.52
CA THR A 112 6.47 4.94 -7.19
C THR A 112 6.63 4.27 -5.85
N GLY A 113 5.56 4.17 -5.07
CA GLY A 113 5.49 3.45 -3.82
C GLY A 113 4.14 2.80 -3.60
N VAL A 114 4.14 1.63 -2.97
CA VAL A 114 2.92 0.89 -2.63
C VAL A 114 2.98 0.41 -1.18
N ARG A 115 1.81 0.33 -0.57
CA ARG A 115 1.59 -0.37 0.69
C ARG A 115 0.85 -1.67 0.40
N ASP A 116 1.57 -2.80 0.39
CA ASP A 116 0.98 -4.12 0.17
C ASP A 116 0.33 -4.62 1.46
N MET A 117 -0.99 -4.69 1.42
CA MET A 117 -1.86 -4.89 2.58
C MET A 117 -2.10 -6.36 2.92
N GLY A 118 -1.42 -7.26 2.23
CA GLY A 118 -1.48 -8.68 2.56
C GLY A 118 -1.12 -9.57 1.38
N GLY A 119 -0.32 -10.59 1.63
CA GLY A 119 0.13 -11.52 0.62
C GLY A 119 1.19 -12.48 1.12
N ASP A 120 1.78 -13.23 0.20
CA ASP A 120 2.89 -14.13 0.49
C ASP A 120 4.14 -13.32 0.88
N LEU A 121 4.52 -13.40 2.16
CA LEU A 121 5.62 -12.59 2.71
C LEU A 121 6.96 -12.90 2.04
N ASP A 122 7.23 -14.15 1.69
CA ASP A 122 8.52 -14.53 1.15
C ASP A 122 8.66 -14.03 -0.29
N VAL A 123 7.60 -14.12 -1.08
CA VAL A 123 7.52 -13.53 -2.44
C VAL A 123 7.64 -12.01 -2.38
N LEU A 124 6.91 -11.36 -1.48
CA LEU A 124 6.96 -9.88 -1.33
C LEU A 124 8.35 -9.40 -0.93
N LYS A 125 9.06 -10.13 -0.06
CA LYS A 125 10.46 -9.83 0.31
C LYS A 125 11.43 -10.04 -0.84
N GLU A 126 11.24 -11.09 -1.63
CA GLU A 126 12.03 -11.36 -2.84
C GLU A 126 11.88 -10.22 -3.86
N TRP A 127 10.63 -9.78 -4.12
CA TRP A 127 10.36 -8.68 -5.05
C TRP A 127 10.96 -7.37 -4.56
N ARG A 128 10.73 -7.03 -3.30
CA ARG A 128 11.31 -5.83 -2.68
C ARG A 128 12.85 -5.79 -2.80
N ALA A 129 13.52 -6.92 -2.53
CA ALA A 129 14.96 -7.03 -2.67
C ALA A 129 15.42 -6.92 -4.14
N SER A 130 14.66 -7.49 -5.07
CA SER A 130 14.97 -7.44 -6.51
C SER A 130 14.76 -6.03 -7.08
N ILE A 131 13.72 -5.31 -6.64
CA ILE A 131 13.51 -3.90 -7.00
C ILE A 131 14.63 -3.02 -6.45
N ALA A 132 14.99 -3.18 -5.17
CA ALA A 132 16.08 -2.43 -4.55
C ALA A 132 17.43 -2.65 -5.26
N ALA A 133 17.65 -3.87 -5.76
CA ALA A 133 18.83 -4.25 -6.54
C ALA A 133 18.72 -3.90 -8.04
N ARG A 134 17.67 -3.20 -8.48
CA ARG A 134 17.38 -2.83 -9.89
C ARG A 134 17.30 -4.02 -10.85
N ARG A 135 16.99 -5.23 -10.36
CA ARG A 135 16.77 -6.43 -11.19
C ARG A 135 15.32 -6.60 -11.62
N LEU A 136 14.40 -5.94 -10.94
CA LEU A 136 12.97 -5.94 -11.22
C LEU A 136 12.45 -4.50 -11.26
N LEU A 137 11.68 -4.16 -12.28
CA LEU A 137 11.01 -2.86 -12.37
C LEU A 137 9.74 -2.89 -11.51
N GLY A 138 9.65 -1.99 -10.54
CA GLY A 138 8.48 -1.89 -9.67
C GLY A 138 8.59 -0.72 -8.72
N PRO A 139 7.49 -0.41 -7.99
CA PRO A 139 7.44 0.63 -6.97
C PRO A 139 8.20 0.19 -5.71
N ARG A 140 8.55 1.15 -4.86
CA ARG A 140 9.00 0.84 -3.49
C ARG A 140 7.86 0.16 -2.73
N MET A 141 8.16 -0.92 -2.02
CA MET A 141 7.14 -1.73 -1.33
C MET A 141 7.28 -1.63 0.19
N TYR A 142 6.17 -1.26 0.86
CA TYR A 142 5.94 -1.51 2.28
C TYR A 142 4.98 -2.69 2.40
N ILE A 143 5.30 -3.70 3.20
CA ILE A 143 4.63 -5.00 3.17
C ILE A 143 4.14 -5.44 4.55
N ALA A 144 2.89 -5.92 4.61
CA ALA A 144 2.31 -6.54 5.81
C ALA A 144 2.60 -8.04 5.90
N GLY A 145 2.76 -8.73 4.75
CA GLY A 145 2.75 -10.20 4.74
C GLY A 145 1.35 -10.75 5.09
N PRO A 146 1.25 -11.88 5.81
CA PRO A 146 -0.03 -12.45 6.23
C PRO A 146 -0.88 -11.47 7.05
N MET A 147 -2.15 -11.31 6.67
CA MET A 147 -3.12 -10.54 7.45
C MET A 147 -3.55 -11.34 8.70
N LEU A 148 -3.78 -10.68 9.83
CA LEU A 148 -4.39 -11.32 10.99
C LEU A 148 -5.90 -11.40 10.79
N ASP A 149 -6.45 -12.61 10.80
CA ASP A 149 -7.89 -12.84 10.61
C ASP A 149 -8.42 -13.82 11.66
N GLY A 150 -9.69 -14.21 11.56
CA GLY A 150 -10.34 -15.14 12.48
C GLY A 150 -9.69 -16.53 12.54
N PRO A 151 -10.22 -17.42 13.41
CA PRO A 151 -9.67 -18.78 13.55
C PRO A 151 -9.79 -19.60 12.26
N VAL A 152 -10.75 -19.28 11.41
CA VAL A 152 -10.87 -19.77 10.03
C VAL A 152 -10.77 -18.55 9.11
N PRO A 153 -9.58 -18.24 8.61
CA PRO A 153 -9.37 -17.05 7.79
C PRO A 153 -10.16 -17.10 6.48
N ARG A 154 -10.66 -15.96 6.05
CA ARG A 154 -11.30 -15.82 4.74
C ARG A 154 -10.35 -16.10 3.59
N PHE A 155 -9.08 -15.72 3.74
CA PHE A 155 -8.05 -15.86 2.71
C PHE A 155 -6.92 -16.78 3.16
N PRO A 156 -6.49 -17.75 2.34
CA PRO A 156 -5.48 -18.74 2.72
C PRO A 156 -4.13 -18.16 3.16
N SER A 157 -3.77 -16.96 2.63
CA SER A 157 -2.55 -16.25 2.99
C SER A 157 -2.62 -15.49 4.31
N SER A 158 -3.73 -15.59 5.07
CA SER A 158 -3.88 -14.94 6.36
C SER A 158 -3.37 -15.80 7.52
N ALA A 159 -2.97 -15.14 8.61
CA ALA A 159 -2.58 -15.78 9.85
C ALA A 159 -3.81 -15.95 10.77
N PRO A 160 -4.18 -17.17 11.19
CA PRO A 160 -5.34 -17.41 12.05
C PRO A 160 -5.10 -16.89 13.47
N VAL A 161 -6.11 -16.22 14.01
CA VAL A 161 -6.17 -15.72 15.38
C VAL A 161 -7.49 -16.15 16.00
N ALA A 162 -7.43 -17.02 17.00
CA ALA A 162 -8.61 -17.54 17.69
C ALA A 162 -8.85 -16.85 19.05
N ASN A 163 -7.83 -16.21 19.63
CA ASN A 163 -7.86 -15.63 20.97
C ASN A 163 -6.72 -14.61 21.17
N ALA A 164 -6.67 -14.02 22.36
CA ALA A 164 -5.66 -13.03 22.75
C ALA A 164 -4.20 -13.53 22.66
N ALA A 165 -3.96 -14.79 23.00
CA ALA A 165 -2.60 -15.36 22.95
C ALA A 165 -2.12 -15.47 21.49
N ASP A 166 -2.99 -15.91 20.60
CA ASP A 166 -2.68 -15.97 19.17
C ASP A 166 -2.41 -14.56 18.60
N GLY A 167 -3.23 -13.57 18.98
CA GLY A 167 -3.04 -12.18 18.55
C GLY A 167 -1.63 -11.67 18.83
N ARG A 168 -1.13 -11.86 20.06
CA ARG A 168 0.23 -11.48 20.44
C ARG A 168 1.28 -12.28 19.67
N ARG A 169 1.17 -13.60 19.66
CA ARG A 169 2.11 -14.50 19.01
C ARG A 169 2.28 -14.18 17.51
N VAL A 170 1.19 -13.91 16.80
CA VAL A 170 1.27 -13.60 15.37
C VAL A 170 1.93 -12.24 15.14
N VAL A 171 1.68 -11.25 15.98
CA VAL A 171 2.36 -9.94 15.88
C VAL A 171 3.87 -10.09 16.14
N ASP A 172 4.27 -10.87 17.15
CA ASP A 172 5.68 -11.16 17.45
C ASP A 172 6.38 -11.84 16.26
N ASP A 173 5.74 -12.87 15.68
CA ASP A 173 6.28 -13.61 14.53
C ASP A 173 6.46 -12.69 13.31
N LEU A 174 5.44 -11.94 12.94
CA LEU A 174 5.49 -11.05 11.78
C LEU A 174 6.53 -9.94 11.97
N LYS A 175 6.63 -9.36 13.18
CA LYS A 175 7.68 -8.39 13.51
C LYS A 175 9.08 -9.00 13.38
N ALA A 176 9.29 -10.21 13.89
CA ALA A 176 10.57 -10.92 13.77
C ALA A 176 10.91 -11.26 12.32
N ARG A 177 9.91 -11.56 11.49
CA ARG A 177 10.06 -11.82 10.05
C ARG A 177 10.26 -10.54 9.21
N GLY A 178 10.19 -9.34 9.83
CA GLY A 178 10.57 -8.07 9.20
C GLY A 178 9.50 -7.48 8.28
N VAL A 179 8.22 -7.61 8.65
CA VAL A 179 7.13 -6.83 8.03
C VAL A 179 7.23 -5.36 8.46
N ASP A 180 6.71 -4.46 7.65
CA ASP A 180 6.75 -3.02 7.94
C ASP A 180 5.59 -2.58 8.83
N PHE A 181 4.47 -3.31 8.80
CA PHE A 181 3.27 -3.03 9.60
C PHE A 181 2.40 -4.29 9.74
N ILE A 182 1.47 -4.26 10.69
CA ILE A 182 0.48 -5.32 10.94
C ILE A 182 -0.83 -4.94 10.27
N LYS A 183 -1.37 -5.85 9.43
CA LYS A 183 -2.70 -5.71 8.80
C LYS A 183 -3.72 -6.61 9.47
N ILE A 184 -4.84 -6.02 9.89
CA ILE A 184 -5.99 -6.71 10.47
C ILE A 184 -7.09 -6.92 9.41
N GLN A 185 -7.76 -8.06 9.49
CA GLN A 185 -8.92 -8.43 8.68
C GLN A 185 -10.19 -8.53 9.56
N SER A 186 -11.35 -8.77 8.92
CA SER A 186 -12.69 -8.56 9.53
C SER A 186 -13.09 -9.59 10.58
N LEU A 187 -12.64 -10.86 10.46
CA LEU A 187 -13.15 -11.97 11.27
C LEU A 187 -12.37 -12.22 12.57
N ILE A 188 -11.33 -11.42 12.85
CA ILE A 188 -10.55 -11.57 14.08
C ILE A 188 -11.43 -11.34 15.32
N PRO A 189 -11.42 -12.24 16.32
CA PRO A 189 -12.18 -12.06 17.55
C PRO A 189 -11.71 -10.83 18.33
N ARG A 190 -12.65 -10.23 19.08
CA ARG A 190 -12.41 -8.98 19.81
C ARG A 190 -11.20 -9.03 20.74
N ASP A 191 -11.04 -10.09 21.52
CA ASP A 191 -9.90 -10.25 22.43
C ASP A 191 -8.58 -10.43 21.68
N GLY A 192 -8.58 -11.17 20.57
CA GLY A 192 -7.44 -11.32 19.66
C GLY A 192 -7.02 -9.98 19.05
N TYR A 193 -8.01 -9.17 18.63
CA TYR A 193 -7.76 -7.83 18.06
C TYR A 193 -7.06 -6.90 19.07
N PHE A 194 -7.62 -6.75 20.28
CA PHE A 194 -7.03 -5.85 21.26
C PHE A 194 -5.68 -6.33 21.77
N ALA A 195 -5.48 -7.64 21.89
CA ALA A 195 -4.19 -8.21 22.23
C ALA A 195 -3.13 -7.95 21.14
N ALA A 196 -3.51 -8.07 19.86
CA ALA A 196 -2.63 -7.74 18.74
C ALA A 196 -2.30 -6.23 18.68
N ALA A 197 -3.28 -5.36 18.93
CA ALA A 197 -3.08 -3.91 18.97
C ALA A 197 -2.12 -3.50 20.11
N ASP A 198 -2.30 -4.08 21.30
CA ASP A 198 -1.43 -3.86 22.46
C ASP A 198 0.00 -4.33 22.18
N GLU A 199 0.18 -5.53 21.60
CA GLU A 199 1.51 -6.06 21.28
C GLU A 199 2.18 -5.23 20.17
N ALA A 200 1.45 -4.83 19.15
CA ALA A 200 1.95 -3.95 18.10
C ALA A 200 2.45 -2.61 18.67
N LYS A 201 1.69 -2.03 19.60
CA LYS A 201 2.09 -0.81 20.31
C LYS A 201 3.35 -1.01 21.14
N LYS A 202 3.45 -2.10 21.89
CA LYS A 202 4.61 -2.47 22.71
C LYS A 202 5.88 -2.64 21.86
N LEU A 203 5.76 -3.26 20.69
CA LEU A 203 6.86 -3.49 19.76
C LEU A 203 7.15 -2.29 18.83
N GLY A 204 6.38 -1.20 18.93
CA GLY A 204 6.53 -0.03 18.08
C GLY A 204 6.32 -0.31 16.60
N ILE A 205 5.44 -1.27 16.25
CA ILE A 205 5.07 -1.55 14.86
C ILE A 205 3.70 -0.95 14.55
N VAL A 206 3.57 -0.39 13.34
CA VAL A 206 2.32 0.23 12.88
C VAL A 206 1.23 -0.82 12.75
N PHE A 207 0.01 -0.50 13.23
CA PHE A 207 -1.16 -1.35 13.25
C PHE A 207 -2.27 -0.72 12.43
N VAL A 208 -2.75 -1.39 11.39
CA VAL A 208 -3.69 -0.88 10.39
C VAL A 208 -4.65 -1.97 9.93
N GLY A 209 -5.65 -1.63 9.15
CA GLY A 209 -6.51 -2.63 8.50
C GLY A 209 -7.99 -2.36 8.63
N HIS A 210 -8.77 -3.42 8.58
CA HIS A 210 -10.20 -3.33 8.82
C HIS A 210 -10.49 -3.02 10.30
N VAL A 211 -11.64 -2.44 10.57
CA VAL A 211 -12.27 -2.56 11.87
C VAL A 211 -12.99 -3.90 11.87
N PRO A 212 -12.62 -4.83 12.78
CA PRO A 212 -13.26 -6.14 12.82
C PRO A 212 -14.76 -6.04 13.11
N ASP A 213 -15.50 -7.05 12.67
CA ASP A 213 -16.96 -7.10 12.85
C ASP A 213 -17.42 -6.96 14.30
N ALA A 214 -16.61 -7.42 15.25
CA ALA A 214 -16.90 -7.37 16.69
C ALA A 214 -16.36 -6.11 17.41
N VAL A 215 -15.84 -5.13 16.66
CA VAL A 215 -15.17 -3.94 17.21
C VAL A 215 -15.79 -2.66 16.63
N ARG A 216 -15.91 -1.61 17.42
CA ARG A 216 -16.33 -0.30 16.93
C ARG A 216 -15.17 0.48 16.32
N ALA A 217 -15.45 1.29 15.31
CA ALA A 217 -14.42 2.16 14.73
C ALA A 217 -13.82 3.13 15.77
N SER A 218 -14.62 3.61 16.72
CA SER A 218 -14.16 4.43 17.84
C SER A 218 -13.19 3.68 18.76
N GLU A 219 -13.44 2.39 19.02
CA GLU A 219 -12.56 1.55 19.83
C GLU A 219 -11.25 1.25 19.11
N ALA A 220 -11.32 0.96 17.79
CA ALA A 220 -10.15 0.73 16.96
C ALA A 220 -9.24 1.96 16.91
N SER A 221 -9.82 3.14 16.71
CA SER A 221 -9.08 4.40 16.77
C SER A 221 -8.41 4.63 18.13
N ASN A 222 -9.11 4.37 19.24
CA ASN A 222 -8.58 4.50 20.60
C ASN A 222 -7.49 3.46 20.91
N ALA A 223 -7.56 2.27 20.31
CA ALA A 223 -6.53 1.24 20.42
C ALA A 223 -5.24 1.59 19.65
N GLY A 224 -5.25 2.67 18.88
CA GLY A 224 -4.08 3.16 18.14
C GLY A 224 -3.99 2.65 16.70
N GLN A 225 -5.06 2.10 16.13
CA GLN A 225 -5.10 1.76 14.71
C GLN A 225 -4.86 3.00 13.86
N LYS A 226 -3.83 2.96 13.02
CA LYS A 226 -3.34 4.15 12.29
C LYS A 226 -4.07 4.41 10.99
N SER A 227 -4.59 3.38 10.34
CA SER A 227 -5.51 3.57 9.22
C SER A 227 -6.63 2.54 9.24
N ILE A 228 -7.80 2.97 8.75
CA ILE A 228 -8.97 2.12 8.52
C ILE A 228 -9.16 2.03 7.01
N GLU A 229 -9.26 0.79 6.54
CA GLU A 229 -9.39 0.46 5.13
C GLU A 229 -10.88 0.27 4.77
N HIS A 230 -11.28 0.65 3.55
CA HIS A 230 -12.62 0.41 2.99
C HIS A 230 -13.78 0.99 3.83
N PHE A 231 -13.52 2.02 4.64
CA PHE A 231 -14.49 2.56 5.59
C PHE A 231 -15.13 1.52 6.54
N THR A 232 -14.47 0.35 6.76
CA THR A 232 -15.00 -0.68 7.65
C THR A 232 -15.30 -0.13 9.03
N GLY A 233 -16.49 -0.38 9.55
CA GLY A 233 -16.97 0.11 10.85
C GLY A 233 -17.30 1.62 10.89
N ILE A 234 -16.96 2.39 9.85
CA ILE A 234 -17.19 3.85 9.82
C ILE A 234 -18.66 4.16 9.61
N PHE A 235 -19.29 3.51 8.63
CA PHE A 235 -20.70 3.74 8.34
C PHE A 235 -21.56 3.32 9.52
N GLU A 236 -21.27 2.17 10.12
CA GLU A 236 -21.94 1.67 11.34
C GLU A 236 -21.80 2.67 12.50
N GLY A 237 -20.57 3.18 12.71
CA GLY A 237 -20.28 4.16 13.77
C GLY A 237 -20.95 5.53 13.57
N CYS A 238 -21.42 5.83 12.35
CA CYS A 238 -22.20 7.02 12.02
C CYS A 238 -23.71 6.82 12.19
N THR A 239 -24.19 5.67 12.70
CA THR A 239 -25.60 5.37 12.85
C THR A 239 -26.07 5.42 14.32
N ALA A 240 -27.37 5.64 14.52
CA ALA A 240 -28.00 5.54 15.83
C ALA A 240 -28.08 4.08 16.36
N ILE A 241 -27.91 3.10 15.47
CA ILE A 241 -28.10 1.66 15.74
C ILE A 241 -26.79 0.86 15.66
N GLU A 242 -25.64 1.46 15.88
CA GLU A 242 -24.32 0.82 15.78
C GLU A 242 -24.24 -0.51 16.57
N ASP A 243 -24.84 -0.56 17.77
CA ASP A 243 -24.82 -1.74 18.63
C ASP A 243 -25.58 -2.93 18.04
N ASP A 244 -26.63 -2.66 17.30
CA ASP A 244 -27.42 -3.68 16.62
C ASP A 244 -26.69 -4.18 15.37
N LEU A 245 -26.01 -3.27 14.64
CA LEU A 245 -25.23 -3.61 13.45
C LEU A 245 -24.00 -4.45 13.77
N ILE A 246 -23.36 -4.26 14.92
CA ILE A 246 -22.22 -5.09 15.36
C ILE A 246 -22.66 -6.54 15.65
N LYS A 247 -23.90 -6.74 16.13
CA LYS A 247 -24.41 -8.03 16.56
C LYS A 247 -25.31 -8.72 15.53
N GLY A 248 -25.75 -7.99 14.53
CA GLY A 248 -26.78 -8.41 13.59
C GLY A 248 -26.40 -8.18 12.12
N PRO A 249 -27.40 -8.18 11.26
CA PRO A 249 -27.20 -7.95 9.84
C PRO A 249 -26.67 -6.55 9.58
N LYS A 250 -25.75 -6.45 8.60
CA LYS A 250 -25.16 -5.20 8.12
C LYS A 250 -25.66 -4.93 6.70
N GLY A 251 -25.61 -3.69 6.28
CA GLY A 251 -25.95 -3.30 4.92
C GLY A 251 -25.96 -1.79 4.75
N LEU A 252 -25.64 -1.32 3.56
CA LEU A 252 -25.58 0.11 3.23
C LEU A 252 -26.95 0.78 3.46
N GLY A 253 -28.05 0.10 3.09
CA GLY A 253 -29.41 0.62 3.30
C GLY A 253 -29.75 0.85 4.77
N LEU A 254 -29.29 -0.02 5.68
CA LEU A 254 -29.45 0.16 7.11
C LEU A 254 -28.63 1.36 7.62
N ASN A 255 -27.40 1.52 7.12
CA ASN A 255 -26.53 2.63 7.48
C ASN A 255 -27.12 3.97 7.06
N VAL A 256 -27.58 4.07 5.81
CA VAL A 256 -28.19 5.32 5.27
C VAL A 256 -29.46 5.69 6.03
N LYS A 257 -30.36 4.71 6.27
CA LYS A 257 -31.64 4.92 6.95
C LYS A 257 -31.48 5.41 8.40
N ASN A 258 -30.42 4.97 9.07
CA ASN A 258 -30.19 5.24 10.50
C ASN A 258 -29.03 6.22 10.73
N TYR A 259 -28.59 6.95 9.70
CA TYR A 259 -27.52 7.92 9.80
C TYR A 259 -27.81 9.01 10.85
N ASP A 260 -26.83 9.25 11.73
CA ASP A 260 -26.86 10.28 12.76
C ASP A 260 -25.68 11.26 12.57
N PRO A 261 -25.93 12.51 12.14
CA PRO A 261 -24.89 13.49 11.90
C PRO A 261 -24.11 13.88 13.16
N THR A 262 -24.71 13.74 14.35
CA THR A 262 -24.02 14.03 15.61
C THR A 262 -22.98 12.95 15.92
N ARG A 263 -23.34 11.68 15.75
CA ARG A 263 -22.41 10.56 15.91
C ARG A 263 -21.30 10.60 14.87
N ALA A 264 -21.64 10.88 13.61
CA ALA A 264 -20.66 11.04 12.54
C ALA A 264 -19.63 12.12 12.85
N LYS A 265 -20.10 13.31 13.28
CA LYS A 265 -19.21 14.41 13.70
C LYS A 265 -18.31 14.01 14.87
N ALA A 266 -18.85 13.32 15.86
CA ALA A 266 -18.08 12.87 17.03
C ALA A 266 -17.02 11.83 16.64
N LEU A 267 -17.36 10.86 15.79
CA LEU A 267 -16.43 9.85 15.29
C LEU A 267 -15.30 10.47 14.47
N ILE A 268 -15.60 11.38 13.55
CA ILE A 268 -14.61 12.09 12.75
C ILE A 268 -13.66 12.90 13.65
N ALA A 269 -14.20 13.62 14.64
CA ALA A 269 -13.40 14.39 15.59
C ALA A 269 -12.46 13.48 16.42
N LEU A 270 -12.93 12.30 16.84
CA LEU A 270 -12.12 11.30 17.54
C LEU A 270 -10.99 10.79 16.66
N MET A 271 -11.26 10.43 15.41
CA MET A 271 -10.26 9.97 14.47
C MET A 271 -9.21 11.02 14.16
N ALA A 272 -9.64 12.27 13.98
CA ALA A 272 -8.72 13.40 13.80
C ALA A 272 -7.81 13.59 15.03
N LYS A 273 -8.37 13.54 16.24
CA LYS A 273 -7.61 13.60 17.49
C LYS A 273 -6.58 12.48 17.61
N ASN A 274 -6.96 11.25 17.27
CA ASN A 274 -6.12 10.06 17.36
C ASN A 274 -5.19 9.91 16.15
N GLN A 275 -5.30 10.78 15.15
CA GLN A 275 -4.58 10.66 13.87
C GLN A 275 -4.82 9.29 13.18
N THR A 276 -6.07 8.84 13.19
CA THR A 276 -6.50 7.63 12.48
C THR A 276 -6.91 8.02 11.06
N TRP A 277 -6.13 7.61 10.09
CA TRP A 277 -6.33 7.90 8.67
C TRP A 277 -7.39 7.00 8.05
N GLN A 278 -8.00 7.47 6.97
CA GLN A 278 -8.92 6.68 6.17
C GLN A 278 -8.27 6.34 4.82
N VAL A 279 -8.35 5.08 4.41
CA VAL A 279 -7.96 4.62 3.08
C VAL A 279 -9.18 3.99 2.44
N PRO A 280 -10.04 4.81 1.83
CA PRO A 280 -11.39 4.40 1.43
C PRO A 280 -11.41 3.46 0.22
N THR A 281 -10.32 3.37 -0.55
CA THR A 281 -10.25 2.52 -1.75
C THR A 281 -11.44 2.70 -2.69
N LEU A 282 -11.79 3.95 -3.03
CA LEU A 282 -13.03 4.29 -3.76
C LEU A 282 -13.19 3.55 -5.10
N VAL A 283 -12.09 3.18 -5.76
CA VAL A 283 -12.15 2.37 -6.99
C VAL A 283 -12.64 0.96 -6.69
N TRP A 284 -12.18 0.38 -5.58
CA TRP A 284 -12.64 -0.91 -5.09
C TRP A 284 -14.12 -0.85 -4.66
N GLU A 285 -14.52 0.16 -3.89
CA GLU A 285 -15.91 0.38 -3.48
C GLU A 285 -16.83 0.53 -4.69
N ARG A 286 -16.42 1.30 -5.70
CA ARG A 286 -17.15 1.38 -6.96
C ARG A 286 -17.31 0.01 -7.61
N GLY A 287 -16.25 -0.80 -7.61
CA GLY A 287 -16.27 -2.17 -8.14
C GLY A 287 -17.28 -3.06 -7.41
N GLN A 288 -17.42 -2.87 -6.09
CA GLN A 288 -18.37 -3.63 -5.29
C GLN A 288 -19.83 -3.16 -5.46
N TRP A 289 -20.05 -1.85 -5.39
CA TRP A 289 -21.43 -1.31 -5.37
C TRP A 289 -22.04 -1.11 -6.75
N LEU A 290 -21.22 -0.88 -7.77
CA LEU A 290 -21.64 -0.54 -9.12
C LEU A 290 -21.09 -1.52 -10.16
N VAL A 291 -20.90 -2.79 -9.79
CA VAL A 291 -20.32 -3.83 -10.66
C VAL A 291 -21.11 -4.01 -11.96
N ASP A 292 -22.42 -3.79 -11.94
CA ASP A 292 -23.27 -3.87 -13.13
C ASP A 292 -23.02 -2.73 -14.14
N ASP A 293 -22.44 -1.62 -13.69
CA ASP A 293 -22.11 -0.46 -14.53
C ASP A 293 -20.66 -0.56 -15.09
N ILE A 294 -19.91 -1.63 -14.76
CA ILE A 294 -18.51 -1.81 -15.17
C ILE A 294 -18.45 -2.82 -16.31
N ASP A 295 -18.19 -2.33 -17.51
CA ASP A 295 -17.91 -3.16 -18.68
C ASP A 295 -16.42 -3.07 -19.05
N LEU A 296 -15.67 -4.11 -18.71
CA LEU A 296 -14.27 -4.22 -19.06
C LEU A 296 -14.03 -4.79 -20.46
N SER A 297 -15.05 -5.30 -21.14
CA SER A 297 -14.90 -5.92 -22.46
C SER A 297 -14.51 -4.91 -23.55
N HIS A 298 -14.91 -3.65 -23.36
CA HIS A 298 -14.62 -2.55 -24.28
C HIS A 298 -13.54 -1.58 -23.75
N ASP A 299 -12.98 -1.80 -22.57
CA ASP A 299 -11.89 -0.96 -22.05
C ASP A 299 -10.57 -1.32 -22.75
N PRO A 300 -9.96 -0.38 -23.50
CA PRO A 300 -8.70 -0.62 -24.20
C PRO A 300 -7.52 -0.92 -23.28
N LEU A 301 -7.63 -0.60 -22.00
CA LEU A 301 -6.57 -0.86 -20.99
C LEU A 301 -6.56 -2.31 -20.50
N THR A 302 -7.62 -3.07 -20.69
CA THR A 302 -7.69 -4.50 -20.31
C THR A 302 -6.63 -5.36 -20.99
N LYS A 303 -6.09 -4.92 -22.13
CA LYS A 303 -4.96 -5.59 -22.79
C LYS A 303 -3.69 -5.68 -21.94
N TYR A 304 -3.55 -4.79 -20.94
CA TYR A 304 -2.42 -4.77 -20.02
C TYR A 304 -2.67 -5.58 -18.74
N ALA A 305 -3.92 -5.97 -18.49
CA ALA A 305 -4.23 -6.78 -17.31
C ALA A 305 -3.74 -8.23 -17.52
N PRO A 306 -3.25 -8.90 -16.47
CA PRO A 306 -2.89 -10.32 -16.53
C PRO A 306 -4.07 -11.17 -17.04
N SER A 307 -3.79 -12.18 -17.86
CA SER A 307 -4.85 -13.10 -18.33
C SER A 307 -5.52 -13.82 -17.17
N SER A 308 -4.77 -14.24 -16.16
CA SER A 308 -5.30 -14.81 -14.92
C SER A 308 -6.35 -13.93 -14.26
N TRP A 309 -6.11 -12.61 -14.25
CA TRP A 309 -7.07 -11.66 -13.69
C TRP A 309 -8.32 -11.53 -14.57
N LYS A 310 -8.16 -11.36 -15.88
CA LYS A 310 -9.28 -11.18 -16.82
C LYS A 310 -10.17 -12.43 -16.90
N ASP A 311 -9.53 -13.60 -17.02
CA ASP A 311 -10.22 -14.83 -17.38
C ASP A 311 -10.71 -15.61 -16.15
N HIS A 312 -10.19 -15.31 -14.96
CA HIS A 312 -10.52 -16.02 -13.73
C HIS A 312 -10.93 -15.07 -12.58
N THR A 313 -10.02 -14.20 -12.13
CA THR A 313 -10.22 -13.41 -10.90
C THR A 313 -11.39 -12.44 -11.02
N TRP A 314 -11.48 -11.69 -12.11
CA TRP A 314 -12.56 -10.73 -12.30
C TRP A 314 -13.95 -11.39 -12.44
N PRO A 315 -14.14 -12.41 -13.28
CA PRO A 315 -15.43 -13.13 -13.34
C PRO A 315 -15.86 -13.74 -12.00
N MET A 316 -14.94 -14.34 -11.25
CA MET A 316 -15.19 -14.87 -9.92
C MET A 316 -15.65 -13.76 -8.96
N PHE A 317 -14.91 -12.66 -8.91
CA PHE A 317 -15.20 -11.50 -8.10
C PHE A 317 -16.59 -10.90 -8.40
N VAL A 318 -16.92 -10.71 -9.67
CA VAL A 318 -18.26 -10.24 -10.12
C VAL A 318 -19.37 -11.20 -9.66
N SER A 319 -19.13 -12.52 -9.78
CA SER A 319 -20.11 -13.53 -9.34
C SER A 319 -20.35 -13.46 -7.84
N ASP A 320 -19.30 -13.31 -7.03
CA ASP A 320 -19.40 -13.26 -5.58
C ASP A 320 -20.09 -11.97 -5.10
N ILE A 321 -19.71 -10.83 -5.69
CA ILE A 321 -20.38 -9.56 -5.40
C ILE A 321 -21.86 -9.63 -5.72
N LYS A 322 -22.25 -10.18 -6.88
CA LYS A 322 -23.68 -10.27 -7.26
C LYS A 322 -24.49 -11.11 -6.29
N LYS A 323 -23.91 -12.14 -5.68
CA LYS A 323 -24.57 -12.90 -4.61
C LYS A 323 -24.83 -12.07 -3.35
N ASP A 324 -23.85 -11.22 -2.99
CA ASP A 324 -23.95 -10.37 -1.80
C ASP A 324 -24.86 -9.13 -2.04
N MET A 325 -24.99 -8.68 -3.30
CA MET A 325 -25.78 -7.50 -3.67
C MET A 325 -27.29 -7.68 -3.61
N ASP A 326 -27.79 -8.90 -3.55
CA ASP A 326 -29.24 -9.17 -3.44
C ASP A 326 -29.87 -8.60 -2.17
N THR A 327 -29.05 -8.21 -1.19
CA THR A 327 -29.49 -7.62 0.08
C THR A 327 -29.73 -6.11 0.02
N ASP A 328 -29.07 -5.38 -0.89
CA ASP A 328 -29.21 -3.92 -1.02
C ASP A 328 -29.59 -3.51 -2.45
N PRO A 329 -30.79 -2.99 -2.69
CA PRO A 329 -31.27 -2.66 -4.03
C PRO A 329 -30.50 -1.51 -4.67
N LEU A 330 -30.37 -1.52 -5.99
CA LEU A 330 -29.61 -0.55 -6.78
C LEU A 330 -29.82 0.93 -6.41
N PRO A 331 -31.05 1.43 -6.10
CA PRO A 331 -31.24 2.82 -5.68
C PRO A 331 -30.55 3.20 -4.36
N VAL A 332 -30.23 2.22 -3.53
CA VAL A 332 -29.50 2.44 -2.27
C VAL A 332 -27.99 2.45 -2.51
N ARG A 333 -27.55 1.77 -3.58
CA ARG A 333 -26.11 1.64 -3.93
C ARG A 333 -25.59 2.79 -4.79
N LYS A 334 -26.49 3.48 -5.50
CA LYS A 334 -26.22 4.69 -6.32
C LYS A 334 -26.48 5.96 -5.53
#